data_1b161325f19a0e200c9dc2b71fd2b76c
#
_entry.id   1b161325f19a0e200c9dc2b71fd2b76c
#
_cell.length_a   1.000
_cell.length_b   1.000
_cell.length_c   1.000
_cell.angle_alpha   90.00
_cell.angle_beta   90.00
_cell.angle_gamma   90.00
#
_symmetry.space_group_name_H-M   'P 1'
#
loop_
_entity.id
_entity.type
_entity.pdbx_description
1 polymer ?
#
loop_
_entity_poly.entity_id
_entity_poly.type
_entity_poly.pdbx_seq_one_letter_code
_entity_poly.pdbx_strand_id
1 'polypeptide(L)'
;MQTVDQFNFSGKKALVRVDFNVPLSDAFVITDDARMTAAVPTIKKILNDGGSAILMSHLGRPKNGPDKAFSLHHLVDHLSNITGAKVHFANDCIGEEASSLAQSINPGEILLLENLRFYAEEKAGDNAFAKKLAQYGDVYVNDAFGTAHRAHASTSVVAQYFGSQKCFGYIMANEIANANKVIADPAKPFVAIVGGAKVSDKLLILENLMQVADTILIG
;
A
#
# COMPACT_ATOMS: atom_id res chain seq x y z
N MET A 1 -12.62 -13.26 0.25
CA MET A 1 -11.56 -12.26 0.08
C MET A 1 -10.34 -12.97 -0.49
N GLN A 2 -9.80 -12.49 -1.62
CA GLN A 2 -8.68 -13.14 -2.29
C GLN A 2 -7.36 -12.51 -1.81
N THR A 3 -6.39 -13.34 -1.44
CA THR A 3 -5.08 -12.90 -0.94
C THR A 3 -3.95 -13.34 -1.88
N VAL A 4 -2.75 -12.81 -1.70
CA VAL A 4 -1.58 -13.16 -2.52
C VAL A 4 -1.27 -14.67 -2.53
N ASP A 5 -1.64 -15.42 -1.49
CA ASP A 5 -1.43 -16.88 -1.45
C ASP A 5 -2.29 -17.65 -2.46
N GLN A 6 -3.39 -17.05 -2.90
CA GLN A 6 -4.32 -17.65 -3.87
C GLN A 6 -3.98 -17.28 -5.32
N PHE A 7 -2.92 -16.48 -5.52
CA PHE A 7 -2.44 -16.07 -6.83
C PHE A 7 -1.11 -16.76 -7.17
N ASN A 8 -0.98 -17.12 -8.43
CA ASN A 8 0.29 -17.48 -9.04
C ASN A 8 0.80 -16.28 -9.86
N PHE A 9 1.93 -15.71 -9.45
CA PHE A 9 2.53 -14.55 -10.10
C PHE A 9 3.56 -14.91 -11.19
N SER A 10 3.75 -16.20 -11.51
CA SER A 10 4.72 -16.63 -12.52
C SER A 10 4.51 -15.90 -13.85
N GLY A 11 5.54 -15.21 -14.32
CA GLY A 11 5.53 -14.42 -15.53
C GLY A 11 4.62 -13.18 -15.52
N LYS A 12 4.05 -12.81 -14.37
CA LYS A 12 3.15 -11.67 -14.24
C LYS A 12 3.83 -10.46 -13.63
N LYS A 13 3.38 -9.29 -14.02
CA LYS A 13 3.73 -8.01 -13.41
C LYS A 13 2.67 -7.63 -12.38
N ALA A 14 3.02 -7.62 -11.11
CA ALA A 14 2.12 -7.22 -10.05
C ALA A 14 2.24 -5.72 -9.78
N LEU A 15 1.17 -4.96 -10.00
CA LEU A 15 1.06 -3.56 -9.60
C LEU A 15 0.65 -3.52 -8.12
N VAL A 16 1.58 -3.15 -7.25
CA VAL A 16 1.41 -3.26 -5.80
C VAL A 16 1.29 -1.89 -5.15
N ARG A 17 0.21 -1.63 -4.43
CA ARG A 17 0.07 -0.45 -3.59
C ARG A 17 0.62 -0.76 -2.20
N VAL A 18 1.77 -0.19 -1.87
CA VAL A 18 2.44 -0.29 -0.57
C VAL A 18 2.37 1.04 0.20
N ASP A 19 2.54 1.02 1.51
CA ASP A 19 2.63 2.25 2.33
C ASP A 19 4.06 2.49 2.79
N PHE A 20 4.86 3.13 1.93
CA PHE A 20 6.24 3.54 2.21
C PHE A 20 6.33 4.98 2.71
N ASN A 21 5.29 5.48 3.37
CA ASN A 21 5.31 6.78 4.02
C ASN A 21 6.10 6.71 5.33
N VAL A 22 7.40 6.54 5.21
CA VAL A 22 8.37 6.43 6.31
C VAL A 22 8.94 7.79 6.70
N PRO A 23 9.35 8.01 7.95
CA PRO A 23 10.04 9.23 8.34
C PRO A 23 11.48 9.24 7.82
N LEU A 24 11.89 10.41 7.31
CA LEU A 24 13.26 10.70 6.87
C LEU A 24 13.87 11.78 7.76
N SER A 25 15.18 11.68 7.99
CA SER A 25 15.97 12.75 8.58
C SER A 25 16.17 13.91 7.58
N ASP A 26 16.76 15.03 8.02
CA ASP A 26 17.12 16.16 7.16
C ASP A 26 18.13 15.76 6.06
N ALA A 27 18.89 14.69 6.27
CA ALA A 27 19.79 14.10 5.28
C ALA A 27 19.11 13.04 4.39
N PHE A 28 17.79 12.94 4.42
CA PHE A 28 16.97 11.95 3.69
C PHE A 28 17.28 10.48 4.04
N VAL A 29 17.82 10.22 5.23
CA VAL A 29 18.03 8.86 5.73
C VAL A 29 16.76 8.37 6.43
N ILE A 30 16.34 7.15 6.14
CA ILE A 30 15.19 6.49 6.79
C ILE A 30 15.49 6.32 8.27
N THR A 31 14.61 6.85 9.15
CA THR A 31 14.75 6.74 10.61
C THR A 31 13.88 5.66 11.23
N ASP A 32 12.86 5.20 10.52
CA ASP A 32 12.01 4.06 10.88
C ASP A 32 11.54 3.38 9.58
N ASP A 33 11.88 2.12 9.40
CA ASP A 33 11.57 1.33 8.21
C ASP A 33 10.47 0.29 8.42
N ALA A 34 9.80 0.30 9.56
CA ALA A 34 8.80 -0.72 9.93
C ALA A 34 7.75 -0.96 8.84
N ARG A 35 7.30 0.09 8.16
CA ARG A 35 6.32 -0.02 7.05
C ARG A 35 6.89 -0.69 5.82
N MET A 36 8.15 -0.43 5.50
CA MET A 36 8.82 -1.07 4.36
C MET A 36 9.07 -2.54 4.66
N THR A 37 9.60 -2.84 5.84
CA THR A 37 9.84 -4.21 6.32
C THR A 37 8.54 -5.03 6.36
N ALA A 38 7.43 -4.45 6.79
CA ALA A 38 6.13 -5.13 6.82
C ALA A 38 5.62 -5.54 5.42
N ALA A 39 5.98 -4.79 4.36
CA ALA A 39 5.58 -5.11 2.99
C ALA A 39 6.48 -6.17 2.31
N VAL A 40 7.67 -6.44 2.87
CA VAL A 40 8.63 -7.39 2.29
C VAL A 40 8.04 -8.78 2.04
N PRO A 41 7.26 -9.39 2.95
CA PRO A 41 6.66 -10.71 2.69
C PRO A 41 5.79 -10.74 1.44
N THR A 42 4.94 -9.72 1.22
CA THR A 42 4.11 -9.61 0.01
C THR A 42 4.96 -9.49 -1.24
N ILE A 43 5.97 -8.63 -1.22
CA ILE A 43 6.89 -8.44 -2.34
C ILE A 43 7.63 -9.75 -2.65
N LYS A 44 8.21 -10.40 -1.63
CA LYS A 44 8.94 -11.66 -1.80
C LYS A 44 8.05 -12.79 -2.33
N LYS A 45 6.79 -12.87 -1.92
CA LYS A 45 5.83 -13.84 -2.48
C LYS A 45 5.71 -13.68 -4.00
N ILE A 46 5.54 -12.43 -4.47
CA ILE A 46 5.43 -12.13 -5.91
C ILE A 46 6.71 -12.54 -6.66
N LEU A 47 7.88 -12.14 -6.12
CA LEU A 47 9.17 -12.41 -6.76
C LEU A 47 9.51 -13.92 -6.76
N ASN A 48 9.24 -14.61 -5.65
CA ASN A 48 9.50 -16.05 -5.50
C ASN A 48 8.61 -16.90 -6.40
N ASP A 49 7.42 -16.43 -6.75
CA ASP A 49 6.57 -17.10 -7.75
C ASP A 49 7.08 -16.90 -9.19
N GLY A 50 8.15 -16.11 -9.39
CA GLY A 50 8.66 -15.77 -10.71
C GLY A 50 7.94 -14.60 -11.38
N GLY A 51 7.30 -13.74 -10.60
CA GLY A 51 6.74 -12.46 -11.04
C GLY A 51 7.71 -11.30 -10.89
N SER A 52 7.29 -10.11 -11.30
CA SER A 52 7.93 -8.82 -11.00
C SER A 52 6.98 -7.92 -10.24
N ALA A 53 7.53 -7.02 -9.41
CA ALA A 53 6.73 -6.12 -8.59
C ALA A 53 6.91 -4.67 -9.04
N ILE A 54 5.80 -4.00 -9.39
CA ILE A 54 5.76 -2.56 -9.69
C ILE A 54 5.10 -1.88 -8.51
N LEU A 55 5.89 -1.17 -7.71
CA LEU A 55 5.47 -0.61 -6.44
C LEU A 55 5.00 0.83 -6.59
N MET A 56 3.83 1.11 -6.07
CA MET A 56 3.23 2.43 -5.96
C MET A 56 3.13 2.83 -4.50
N SER A 57 3.63 4.00 -4.14
CA SER A 57 3.48 4.54 -2.79
C SER A 57 3.36 6.06 -2.80
N HIS A 58 3.14 6.61 -1.60
CA HIS A 58 3.31 8.02 -1.34
C HIS A 58 4.32 8.24 -0.22
N LEU A 59 4.93 9.40 -0.19
CA LEU A 59 5.81 9.88 0.87
C LEU A 59 5.40 11.32 1.24
N GLY A 60 5.16 11.55 2.52
CA GLY A 60 4.83 12.88 3.04
C GLY A 60 3.54 13.49 2.48
N ARG A 61 3.54 14.81 2.42
CA ARG A 61 2.40 15.62 1.96
C ARG A 61 2.87 16.77 1.06
N PRO A 62 3.41 16.47 -0.14
CA PRO A 62 3.79 17.52 -1.09
C PRO A 62 2.58 18.38 -1.42
N LYS A 63 2.78 19.71 -1.56
CA LYS A 63 1.70 20.68 -1.79
C LYS A 63 1.61 21.11 -3.25
N ASN A 64 2.76 21.22 -3.92
CA ASN A 64 2.87 21.89 -5.22
C ASN A 64 3.55 21.03 -6.29
N GLY A 65 3.21 19.74 -6.35
CA GLY A 65 3.81 18.82 -7.33
C GLY A 65 5.14 18.22 -6.86
N PRO A 66 6.06 17.88 -7.78
CA PRO A 66 7.33 17.24 -7.46
C PRO A 66 8.19 18.07 -6.50
N ASP A 67 8.66 17.39 -5.45
CA ASP A 67 9.54 17.97 -4.43
C ASP A 67 10.57 16.91 -4.01
N LYS A 68 11.84 17.21 -4.14
CA LYS A 68 12.95 16.30 -3.86
C LYS A 68 12.89 15.75 -2.42
N ALA A 69 12.39 16.52 -1.46
CA ALA A 69 12.25 16.09 -0.07
C ALA A 69 11.25 14.92 0.09
N PHE A 70 10.34 14.77 -0.85
CA PHE A 70 9.31 13.73 -0.85
C PHE A 70 9.49 12.70 -1.96
N SER A 71 10.66 12.66 -2.61
CA SER A 71 10.95 11.64 -3.63
C SER A 71 11.11 10.27 -3.02
N LEU A 72 10.49 9.26 -3.64
CA LEU A 72 10.68 7.86 -3.27
C LEU A 72 12.06 7.31 -3.67
N HIS A 73 12.83 8.08 -4.45
CA HIS A 73 14.21 7.72 -4.78
C HIS A 73 15.07 7.47 -3.53
N HIS A 74 14.81 8.19 -2.44
CA HIS A 74 15.52 8.01 -1.16
C HIS A 74 15.38 6.61 -0.56
N LEU A 75 14.39 5.84 -1.01
CA LEU A 75 14.07 4.51 -0.48
C LEU A 75 14.67 3.35 -1.29
N VAL A 76 15.23 3.63 -2.47
CA VAL A 76 15.66 2.61 -3.46
C VAL A 76 16.71 1.66 -2.88
N ASP A 77 17.80 2.20 -2.35
CA ASP A 77 18.89 1.38 -1.80
C ASP A 77 18.44 0.54 -0.62
N HIS A 78 17.65 1.15 0.28
CA HIS A 78 17.11 0.43 1.43
C HIS A 78 16.15 -0.68 1.00
N LEU A 79 15.27 -0.42 0.03
CA LEU A 79 14.34 -1.42 -0.51
C LEU A 79 15.11 -2.59 -1.15
N SER A 80 16.17 -2.30 -1.91
CA SER A 80 17.03 -3.34 -2.48
C SER A 80 17.68 -4.20 -1.39
N ASN A 81 18.18 -3.58 -0.33
CA ASN A 81 18.84 -4.27 0.78
C ASN A 81 17.88 -5.21 1.52
N ILE A 82 16.67 -4.75 1.90
CA ILE A 82 15.72 -5.56 2.69
C ILE A 82 15.03 -6.65 1.87
N THR A 83 14.89 -6.46 0.56
CA THR A 83 14.29 -7.47 -0.32
C THR A 83 15.31 -8.43 -0.88
N GLY A 84 16.56 -8.01 -1.06
CA GLY A 84 17.61 -8.73 -1.77
C GLY A 84 17.40 -8.75 -3.29
N ALA A 85 16.50 -7.91 -3.82
CA ALA A 85 16.16 -7.84 -5.23
C ALA A 85 16.74 -6.56 -5.88
N LYS A 86 16.94 -6.62 -7.19
CA LYS A 86 17.30 -5.43 -7.97
C LYS A 86 16.09 -4.49 -8.05
N VAL A 87 16.29 -3.23 -7.69
CA VAL A 87 15.27 -2.18 -7.72
C VAL A 87 15.61 -1.18 -8.81
N HIS A 88 14.68 -1.02 -9.75
CA HIS A 88 14.68 0.08 -10.71
C HIS A 88 13.82 1.21 -10.16
N PHE A 89 14.13 2.44 -10.54
CA PHE A 89 13.35 3.62 -10.16
C PHE A 89 12.89 4.37 -11.40
N ALA A 90 11.62 4.76 -11.43
CA ALA A 90 11.08 5.67 -12.44
C ALA A 90 10.92 7.06 -11.82
N ASN A 91 11.50 8.10 -12.45
CA ASN A 91 11.45 9.48 -11.95
C ASN A 91 10.05 10.11 -12.03
N ASP A 92 9.09 9.38 -12.53
CA ASP A 92 7.66 9.71 -12.54
C ASP A 92 6.83 8.45 -12.25
N CYS A 93 5.62 8.60 -11.75
CA CYS A 93 4.71 7.48 -11.55
C CYS A 93 3.83 7.18 -12.77
N ILE A 94 3.82 8.06 -13.78
CA ILE A 94 3.14 7.88 -15.08
C ILE A 94 4.05 8.45 -16.18
N GLY A 95 3.75 8.15 -17.44
CA GLY A 95 4.50 8.69 -18.59
C GLY A 95 5.40 7.65 -19.27
N GLU A 96 6.22 8.11 -20.21
CA GLU A 96 6.98 7.22 -21.10
C GLU A 96 8.07 6.44 -20.36
N GLU A 97 8.80 7.07 -19.46
CA GLU A 97 9.85 6.42 -18.68
C GLU A 97 9.29 5.30 -17.82
N ALA A 98 8.25 5.59 -17.01
CA ALA A 98 7.60 4.59 -16.16
C ALA A 98 7.01 3.44 -17.00
N SER A 99 6.39 3.77 -18.14
CA SER A 99 5.85 2.77 -19.07
C SER A 99 6.93 1.87 -19.65
N SER A 100 8.04 2.46 -20.12
CA SER A 100 9.17 1.71 -20.69
C SER A 100 9.82 0.77 -19.67
N LEU A 101 10.06 1.27 -18.45
CA LEU A 101 10.60 0.47 -17.35
C LEU A 101 9.63 -0.65 -16.95
N ALA A 102 8.33 -0.36 -16.84
CA ALA A 102 7.31 -1.36 -16.54
C ALA A 102 7.20 -2.45 -17.64
N GLN A 103 7.45 -2.11 -18.89
CA GLN A 103 7.46 -3.08 -19.98
C GLN A 103 8.70 -3.98 -19.96
N SER A 104 9.87 -3.42 -19.63
CA SER A 104 11.16 -4.08 -19.68
C SER A 104 11.59 -4.79 -18.40
N ILE A 105 10.84 -4.65 -17.29
CA ILE A 105 11.16 -5.30 -16.02
C ILE A 105 11.16 -6.82 -16.13
N ASN A 106 12.18 -7.48 -15.58
CA ASN A 106 12.31 -8.92 -15.57
C ASN A 106 11.66 -9.58 -14.35
N PRO A 107 11.29 -10.87 -14.42
CA PRO A 107 10.93 -11.65 -13.25
C PRO A 107 12.00 -11.56 -12.15
N GLY A 108 11.58 -11.42 -10.89
CA GLY A 108 12.48 -11.27 -9.75
C GLY A 108 12.98 -9.84 -9.50
N GLU A 109 12.66 -8.88 -10.38
CA GLU A 109 13.03 -7.46 -10.20
C GLU A 109 11.87 -6.63 -9.65
N ILE A 110 12.20 -5.46 -9.09
CA ILE A 110 11.28 -4.48 -8.56
C ILE A 110 11.40 -3.18 -9.36
N LEU A 111 10.28 -2.56 -9.72
CA LEU A 111 10.20 -1.18 -10.16
C LEU A 111 9.51 -0.35 -9.09
N LEU A 112 10.18 0.64 -8.53
CA LEU A 112 9.58 1.64 -7.66
C LEU A 112 9.23 2.87 -8.48
N LEU A 113 7.94 3.22 -8.53
CA LEU A 113 7.47 4.45 -9.18
C LEU A 113 7.67 5.65 -8.24
N GLU A 114 7.78 6.84 -8.80
CA GLU A 114 7.85 8.07 -8.01
C GLU A 114 6.54 8.34 -7.25
N ASN A 115 6.61 9.26 -6.29
CA ASN A 115 5.57 9.59 -5.34
C ASN A 115 4.24 9.96 -6.03
N LEU A 116 3.24 9.11 -5.82
CA LEU A 116 1.88 9.31 -6.36
C LEU A 116 1.27 10.67 -6.01
N ARG A 117 1.65 11.24 -4.84
CA ARG A 117 1.11 12.53 -4.37
C ARG A 117 1.72 13.74 -5.06
N PHE A 118 2.64 13.56 -5.98
CA PHE A 118 3.05 14.65 -6.87
C PHE A 118 1.93 15.01 -7.85
N TYR A 119 0.93 14.15 -7.99
CA TYR A 119 -0.28 14.38 -8.78
C TYR A 119 -1.49 14.61 -7.86
N ALA A 120 -2.21 15.71 -8.08
CA ALA A 120 -3.44 16.01 -7.36
C ALA A 120 -4.53 14.96 -7.63
N GLU A 121 -4.49 14.37 -8.83
CA GLU A 121 -5.34 13.33 -9.36
C GLU A 121 -5.35 12.06 -8.48
N GLU A 122 -4.23 11.77 -7.81
CA GLU A 122 -4.15 10.64 -6.86
C GLU A 122 -5.20 10.80 -5.75
N LYS A 123 -5.21 11.96 -5.07
CA LYS A 123 -6.14 12.22 -3.97
C LYS A 123 -7.58 12.45 -4.44
N ALA A 124 -7.73 12.96 -5.66
CA ALA A 124 -9.04 13.17 -6.27
C ALA A 124 -9.74 11.87 -6.70
N GLY A 125 -9.00 10.75 -6.74
CA GLY A 125 -9.53 9.49 -7.25
C GLY A 125 -9.80 9.54 -8.76
N ASP A 126 -8.93 10.23 -9.52
CA ASP A 126 -9.11 10.45 -10.94
C ASP A 126 -9.03 9.15 -11.75
N ASN A 127 -10.00 8.92 -12.59
CA ASN A 127 -10.10 7.71 -13.41
C ASN A 127 -9.02 7.64 -14.50
N ALA A 128 -8.67 8.77 -15.13
CA ALA A 128 -7.68 8.78 -16.20
C ALA A 128 -6.27 8.51 -15.64
N PHE A 129 -5.96 9.07 -14.48
CA PHE A 129 -4.73 8.78 -13.76
C PHE A 129 -4.66 7.31 -13.33
N ALA A 130 -5.72 6.78 -12.71
CA ALA A 130 -5.80 5.37 -12.32
C ALA A 130 -5.66 4.42 -13.53
N LYS A 131 -6.25 4.77 -14.68
CA LYS A 131 -6.12 3.98 -15.91
C LYS A 131 -4.67 3.94 -16.41
N LYS A 132 -3.92 5.04 -16.32
CA LYS A 132 -2.49 5.06 -16.68
C LYS A 132 -1.67 4.14 -15.78
N LEU A 133 -1.89 4.17 -14.47
CA LEU A 133 -1.24 3.26 -13.53
C LEU A 133 -1.57 1.79 -13.81
N ALA A 134 -2.86 1.50 -14.10
CA ALA A 134 -3.31 0.14 -14.36
C ALA A 134 -2.65 -0.52 -15.58
N GLN A 135 -2.11 0.26 -16.53
CA GLN A 135 -1.43 -0.26 -17.71
C GLN A 135 -0.09 -0.95 -17.39
N TYR A 136 0.46 -0.77 -16.20
CA TYR A 136 1.76 -1.31 -15.83
C TYR A 136 1.72 -2.75 -15.32
N GLY A 137 0.57 -3.26 -14.89
CA GLY A 137 0.48 -4.57 -14.26
C GLY A 137 -0.60 -5.48 -14.84
N ASP A 138 -0.39 -6.78 -14.68
CA ASP A 138 -1.35 -7.83 -15.01
C ASP A 138 -2.27 -8.14 -13.83
N VAL A 139 -1.78 -7.91 -12.60
CA VAL A 139 -2.47 -8.16 -11.34
C VAL A 139 -2.31 -6.95 -10.42
N TYR A 140 -3.38 -6.53 -9.77
CA TYR A 140 -3.33 -5.48 -8.74
C TYR A 140 -3.29 -6.09 -7.35
N VAL A 141 -2.34 -5.62 -6.52
CA VAL A 141 -2.20 -6.01 -5.12
C VAL A 141 -2.33 -4.78 -4.23
N ASN A 142 -3.32 -4.77 -3.33
CA ASN A 142 -3.41 -3.73 -2.30
C ASN A 142 -2.80 -4.25 -1.00
N ASP A 143 -1.72 -3.61 -0.54
CA ASP A 143 -1.03 -3.93 0.72
C ASP A 143 -0.82 -2.68 1.61
N ALA A 144 -1.68 -1.68 1.45
CA ALA A 144 -1.58 -0.39 2.12
C ALA A 144 -2.82 -0.11 2.98
N PHE A 145 -2.97 -0.78 4.12
CA PHE A 145 -4.12 -0.64 5.02
C PHE A 145 -4.34 0.80 5.50
N GLY A 146 -3.26 1.51 5.86
CA GLY A 146 -3.35 2.89 6.35
C GLY A 146 -4.01 3.89 5.38
N THR A 147 -4.12 3.54 4.09
CA THR A 147 -4.79 4.37 3.07
C THR A 147 -6.05 3.72 2.50
N ALA A 148 -6.41 2.50 2.90
CA ALA A 148 -7.49 1.72 2.32
C ALA A 148 -8.89 2.37 2.48
N HIS A 149 -9.08 3.18 3.52
CA HIS A 149 -10.30 3.94 3.78
C HIS A 149 -10.51 5.15 2.85
N ARG A 150 -9.57 5.45 1.95
CA ARG A 150 -9.62 6.60 1.05
C ARG A 150 -9.88 6.14 -0.39
N ALA A 151 -10.81 6.79 -1.06
CA ALA A 151 -11.12 6.53 -2.46
C ALA A 151 -10.09 7.19 -3.40
N HIS A 152 -8.79 6.99 -3.14
CA HIS A 152 -7.71 7.51 -3.99
C HIS A 152 -7.57 6.69 -5.28
N ALA A 153 -6.97 7.29 -6.30
CA ALA A 153 -6.78 6.65 -7.59
C ALA A 153 -6.03 5.31 -7.48
N SER A 154 -4.93 5.27 -6.73
CA SER A 154 -4.07 4.08 -6.58
C SER A 154 -4.60 3.02 -5.60
N THR A 155 -5.61 3.33 -4.77
CA THR A 155 -6.15 2.37 -3.77
C THR A 155 -7.46 1.75 -4.22
N SER A 156 -8.40 2.56 -4.68
CA SER A 156 -9.78 2.16 -4.98
C SER A 156 -10.06 2.13 -6.48
N VAL A 157 -9.74 3.22 -7.18
CA VAL A 157 -10.14 3.37 -8.58
C VAL A 157 -9.35 2.44 -9.49
N VAL A 158 -8.04 2.32 -9.30
CA VAL A 158 -7.17 1.44 -10.09
C VAL A 158 -7.64 -0.02 -10.06
N ALA A 159 -8.16 -0.49 -8.93
CA ALA A 159 -8.64 -1.87 -8.79
C ALA A 159 -9.82 -2.23 -9.71
N GLN A 160 -10.53 -1.23 -10.25
CA GLN A 160 -11.64 -1.44 -11.19
C GLN A 160 -11.17 -1.94 -12.56
N TYR A 161 -9.92 -1.65 -12.93
CA TYR A 161 -9.35 -2.04 -14.22
C TYR A 161 -8.82 -3.49 -14.25
N PHE A 162 -8.77 -4.17 -13.11
CA PHE A 162 -8.20 -5.52 -13.00
C PHE A 162 -9.22 -6.65 -12.92
N GLY A 163 -10.52 -6.35 -12.92
CA GLY A 163 -11.57 -7.38 -12.83
C GLY A 163 -11.34 -8.34 -11.66
N SER A 164 -11.14 -9.63 -11.96
CA SER A 164 -10.78 -10.67 -10.99
C SER A 164 -9.28 -10.77 -10.71
N GLN A 165 -8.43 -10.09 -11.49
CA GLN A 165 -6.98 -10.10 -11.33
C GLN A 165 -6.54 -9.09 -10.26
N LYS A 166 -7.08 -9.23 -9.05
CA LYS A 166 -6.75 -8.36 -7.90
C LYS A 166 -6.86 -9.13 -6.59
N CYS A 167 -5.96 -8.82 -5.67
CA CYS A 167 -5.93 -9.44 -4.34
C CYS A 167 -5.39 -8.47 -3.28
N PHE A 168 -5.45 -8.92 -2.03
CA PHE A 168 -4.82 -8.25 -0.90
C PHE A 168 -3.46 -8.88 -0.59
N GLY A 169 -2.48 -8.02 -0.28
CA GLY A 169 -1.24 -8.43 0.32
C GLY A 169 -1.41 -8.84 1.79
N TYR A 170 -0.34 -9.30 2.41
CA TYR A 170 -0.39 -9.84 3.77
C TYR A 170 -0.77 -8.82 4.83
N ILE A 171 -0.35 -7.55 4.69
CA ILE A 171 -0.72 -6.49 5.63
C ILE A 171 -2.24 -6.30 5.61
N MET A 172 -2.83 -6.10 4.42
CA MET A 172 -4.27 -5.94 4.25
C MET A 172 -5.04 -7.17 4.76
N ALA A 173 -4.59 -8.37 4.40
CA ALA A 173 -5.24 -9.61 4.81
C ALA A 173 -5.26 -9.79 6.33
N ASN A 174 -4.13 -9.52 6.99
CA ASN A 174 -3.99 -9.61 8.45
C ASN A 174 -4.86 -8.58 9.19
N GLU A 175 -4.86 -7.33 8.72
CA GLU A 175 -5.67 -6.27 9.33
C GLU A 175 -7.17 -6.57 9.22
N ILE A 176 -7.64 -7.02 8.05
CA ILE A 176 -9.03 -7.42 7.86
C ILE A 176 -9.38 -8.65 8.72
N ALA A 177 -8.50 -9.64 8.79
CA ALA A 177 -8.71 -10.82 9.61
C ALA A 177 -8.80 -10.46 11.11
N ASN A 178 -7.93 -9.58 11.59
CA ASN A 178 -7.94 -9.10 12.96
C ASN A 178 -9.19 -8.26 13.27
N ALA A 179 -9.58 -7.36 12.36
CA ALA A 179 -10.82 -6.59 12.50
C ALA A 179 -12.05 -7.52 12.59
N ASN A 180 -12.11 -8.54 11.74
CA ASN A 180 -13.22 -9.51 11.76
C ASN A 180 -13.29 -10.30 13.08
N LYS A 181 -12.14 -10.71 13.65
CA LYS A 181 -12.13 -11.38 14.96
C LYS A 181 -12.72 -10.51 16.05
N VAL A 182 -12.44 -9.21 16.03
CA VAL A 182 -12.95 -8.26 17.03
C VAL A 182 -14.44 -7.98 16.85
N ILE A 183 -14.92 -7.93 15.59
CA ILE A 183 -16.31 -7.54 15.28
C ILE A 183 -17.26 -8.73 15.35
N ALA A 184 -16.87 -9.90 14.82
CA ALA A 184 -17.78 -11.03 14.62
C ALA A 184 -17.86 -11.95 15.84
N ASP A 185 -16.73 -12.26 16.48
CA ASP A 185 -16.65 -13.21 17.61
C ASP A 185 -15.43 -12.91 18.48
N PRO A 186 -15.47 -11.83 19.28
CA PRO A 186 -14.35 -11.47 20.14
C PRO A 186 -14.14 -12.49 21.25
N ALA A 187 -12.89 -12.88 21.47
CA ALA A 187 -12.53 -13.71 22.62
C ALA A 187 -12.90 -12.98 23.93
N LYS A 188 -13.47 -13.72 24.87
CA LYS A 188 -13.90 -13.19 26.16
C LYS A 188 -12.84 -13.44 27.26
N PRO A 189 -12.62 -12.49 28.21
CA PRO A 189 -13.25 -11.17 28.29
C PRO A 189 -12.69 -10.19 27.25
N PHE A 190 -13.56 -9.46 26.55
CA PHE A 190 -13.19 -8.44 25.59
C PHE A 190 -13.18 -7.04 26.23
N VAL A 191 -12.01 -6.44 26.35
CA VAL A 191 -11.82 -5.07 26.86
C VAL A 191 -11.49 -4.13 25.70
N ALA A 192 -12.34 -3.18 25.44
CA ALA A 192 -12.11 -2.13 24.43
C ALA A 192 -11.56 -0.86 25.08
N ILE A 193 -10.45 -0.34 24.57
CA ILE A 193 -9.87 0.94 25.01
C ILE A 193 -10.04 1.94 23.88
N VAL A 194 -10.80 3.00 24.10
CA VAL A 194 -11.10 4.04 23.11
C VAL A 194 -10.61 5.38 23.60
N GLY A 195 -9.67 5.98 22.89
CA GLY A 195 -9.11 7.29 23.21
C GLY A 195 -8.85 8.15 21.98
N GLY A 196 -8.52 9.43 22.19
CA GLY A 196 -8.12 10.40 21.17
C GLY A 196 -8.95 11.69 21.16
N ALA A 197 -8.41 12.72 20.53
CA ALA A 197 -8.83 14.12 20.63
C ALA A 197 -10.24 14.46 20.10
N LYS A 198 -10.85 13.63 19.25
CA LYS A 198 -12.18 13.88 18.67
C LYS A 198 -13.13 12.75 19.02
N VAL A 199 -13.96 12.96 19.99
CA VAL A 199 -14.96 11.97 20.46
C VAL A 199 -16.06 11.77 19.40
N SER A 200 -16.49 12.84 18.72
CA SER A 200 -17.57 12.80 17.71
C SER A 200 -17.32 11.77 16.59
N ASP A 201 -16.08 11.65 16.15
CA ASP A 201 -15.72 10.74 15.06
C ASP A 201 -15.75 9.25 15.48
N LYS A 202 -15.97 8.99 16.79
CA LYS A 202 -15.90 7.66 17.39
C LYS A 202 -17.23 7.15 17.94
N LEU A 203 -18.29 7.97 17.92
CA LEU A 203 -19.59 7.59 18.49
C LEU A 203 -20.14 6.30 17.88
N LEU A 204 -20.10 6.16 16.55
CA LEU A 204 -20.55 4.93 15.87
C LEU A 204 -19.72 3.71 16.24
N ILE A 205 -18.40 3.89 16.46
CA ILE A 205 -17.51 2.80 16.88
C ILE A 205 -17.85 2.41 18.31
N LEU A 206 -18.08 3.37 19.19
CA LEU A 206 -18.47 3.13 20.59
C LEU A 206 -19.81 2.40 20.67
N GLU A 207 -20.81 2.82 19.90
CA GLU A 207 -22.13 2.15 19.83
C GLU A 207 -22.00 0.68 19.42
N ASN A 208 -21.17 0.39 18.45
CA ASN A 208 -20.92 -1.00 18.01
C ASN A 208 -20.13 -1.80 19.07
N LEU A 209 -19.13 -1.18 19.71
CA LEU A 209 -18.34 -1.83 20.77
C LEU A 209 -19.17 -2.14 22.01
N MET A 210 -20.15 -1.29 22.36
CA MET A 210 -21.08 -1.53 23.47
C MET A 210 -21.90 -2.82 23.33
N GLN A 211 -22.07 -3.31 22.12
CA GLN A 211 -22.81 -4.56 21.87
C GLN A 211 -21.96 -5.82 22.05
N VAL A 212 -20.63 -5.71 21.96
CA VAL A 212 -19.72 -6.86 21.92
C VAL A 212 -18.67 -6.88 23.01
N ALA A 213 -18.30 -5.71 23.57
CA ALA A 213 -17.29 -5.60 24.62
C ALA A 213 -17.88 -5.86 26.01
N ASP A 214 -17.10 -6.57 26.85
CA ASP A 214 -17.45 -6.76 28.27
C ASP A 214 -17.09 -5.52 29.11
N THR A 215 -16.10 -4.76 28.68
CA THR A 215 -15.65 -3.52 29.32
C THR A 215 -15.16 -2.52 28.29
N ILE A 216 -15.53 -1.25 28.45
CA ILE A 216 -15.01 -0.17 27.59
C ILE A 216 -14.32 0.84 28.52
N LEU A 217 -13.04 1.13 28.21
CA LEU A 217 -12.26 2.20 28.82
C LEU A 217 -12.18 3.38 27.85
N ILE A 218 -12.53 4.55 28.35
CA ILE A 218 -12.50 5.81 27.56
C ILE A 218 -11.39 6.69 28.14
N GLY A 219 -10.43 7.13 27.27
CA GLY A 219 -9.29 7.97 27.62
C GLY A 219 -9.25 9.27 26.81
#